data_9f19fd78721f31a11b1df1abb0f7cf31
#
_entry.id   9f19fd78721f31a11b1df1abb0f7cf31
#
_cell.length_a   1.000
_cell.length_b   1.000
_cell.length_c   1.000
_cell.angle_alpha   90.00
_cell.angle_beta   90.00
_cell.angle_gamma   90.00
#
_symmetry.space_group_name_H-M   'P 1'
#
loop_
_entity.id
_entity.type
_entity.pdbx_description
1 polymer ?
#
loop_
_entity_poly.entity_id
_entity_poly.type
_entity_poly.pdbx_seq_one_letter_code
_entity_poly.pdbx_strand_id
1 'polypeptide(L)'
;MAVADPHRLILTGENPFLRLSEKDGDPNSTDASYWRILFCPAGPGHVLYVKSEMTHGHWRIYSDNIAMARWLQQTVQGMLNAELKDTTIPVIDASFSKSGDPRYFWTEHIKAHDADIAMTWYDIGEPLLIHTEPNQPPQNRQYGVCTVLVPAMGARLTINGNQARGTPWKRDREGRPFSTCALAFSESWTEAR
;
A
#
# COMPACT_ATOMS: atom_id res chain seq x y z
N MET A 1 32.19 6.26 16.13
CA MET A 1 30.92 6.91 16.48
C MET A 1 29.97 6.73 15.30
N ALA A 2 28.77 6.24 15.54
CA ALA A 2 27.75 6.23 14.48
C ALA A 2 27.39 7.70 14.17
N VAL A 3 27.43 8.06 12.89
CA VAL A 3 26.94 9.38 12.45
C VAL A 3 25.43 9.35 12.55
N ALA A 4 24.83 10.31 13.24
CA ALA A 4 23.38 10.41 13.31
C ALA A 4 22.84 10.72 11.91
N ASP A 5 21.77 10.01 11.52
CA ASP A 5 21.05 10.27 10.28
C ASP A 5 20.51 11.72 10.30
N PRO A 6 20.77 12.53 9.26
CA PRO A 6 20.24 13.89 9.15
C PRO A 6 18.72 13.93 8.98
N HIS A 7 18.09 12.80 8.78
CA HIS A 7 16.65 12.67 8.58
C HIS A 7 15.95 12.19 9.84
N ARG A 8 14.67 12.53 9.96
CA ARG A 8 13.80 12.06 11.03
C ARG A 8 12.86 10.97 10.50
N LEU A 9 12.88 9.80 11.12
CA LEU A 9 11.90 8.75 10.85
C LEU A 9 10.49 9.24 11.24
N ILE A 10 9.54 9.18 10.30
CA ILE A 10 8.13 9.51 10.53
C ILE A 10 7.24 8.29 10.62
N LEU A 11 7.55 7.25 9.87
CA LEU A 11 6.88 5.95 9.97
C LEU A 11 7.78 4.81 9.53
N THR A 12 7.47 3.60 10.03
CA THR A 12 7.97 2.36 9.48
C THR A 12 6.92 1.27 9.58
N GLY A 13 6.91 0.36 8.61
CA GLY A 13 5.95 -0.72 8.53
C GLY A 13 6.05 -1.54 7.25
N GLU A 14 4.96 -2.14 6.87
CA GLU A 14 4.75 -2.88 5.64
C GLU A 14 3.70 -2.15 4.79
N ASN A 15 3.87 -2.11 3.48
CA ASN A 15 2.90 -1.50 2.56
C ASN A 15 2.67 -2.37 1.31
N PRO A 16 2.11 -3.55 1.42
CA PRO A 16 1.60 -4.27 0.26
C PRO A 16 0.52 -3.46 -0.47
N PHE A 17 0.63 -3.40 -1.78
CA PHE A 17 -0.37 -2.71 -2.59
C PHE A 17 -0.69 -3.48 -3.87
N LEU A 18 -1.88 -3.25 -4.40
CA LEU A 18 -2.27 -3.73 -5.70
C LEU A 18 -3.03 -2.64 -6.48
N ARG A 19 -2.71 -2.54 -7.76
CA ARG A 19 -3.38 -1.69 -8.73
C ARG A 19 -3.65 -2.54 -9.95
N LEU A 20 -4.94 -2.76 -10.23
CA LEU A 20 -5.38 -3.57 -11.36
C LEU A 20 -5.93 -2.66 -12.44
N SER A 21 -5.68 -3.01 -13.70
CA SER A 21 -6.22 -2.34 -14.87
C SER A 21 -6.83 -3.36 -15.81
N GLU A 22 -7.87 -2.98 -16.57
CA GLU A 22 -8.49 -3.89 -17.54
C GLU A 22 -7.56 -4.14 -18.74
N LYS A 23 -6.73 -3.15 -19.09
CA LYS A 23 -5.65 -3.25 -20.07
C LYS A 23 -4.43 -2.52 -19.57
N ASP A 24 -3.26 -2.95 -20.03
CA ASP A 24 -2.00 -2.27 -19.75
C ASP A 24 -2.04 -0.81 -20.22
N GLY A 25 -1.72 0.12 -19.32
CA GLY A 25 -1.74 1.57 -19.58
C GLY A 25 -3.07 2.26 -19.32
N ASP A 26 -4.16 1.53 -19.14
CA ASP A 26 -5.44 2.11 -18.73
C ASP A 26 -5.40 2.61 -17.27
N PRO A 27 -6.30 3.52 -16.89
CA PRO A 27 -6.51 3.88 -15.49
C PRO A 27 -6.82 2.63 -14.66
N ASN A 28 -6.41 2.65 -13.39
CA ASN A 28 -6.69 1.54 -12.49
C ASN A 28 -8.20 1.36 -12.29
N SER A 29 -8.69 0.14 -12.52
CA SER A 29 -10.04 -0.29 -12.14
C SER A 29 -10.13 -0.59 -10.64
N THR A 30 -8.98 -0.92 -10.04
CA THR A 30 -8.82 -1.17 -8.61
C THR A 30 -7.54 -0.53 -8.11
N ASP A 31 -7.65 0.20 -7.00
CA ASP A 31 -6.54 0.70 -6.18
C ASP A 31 -6.73 0.20 -4.76
N ALA A 32 -5.73 -0.52 -4.23
CA ALA A 32 -5.73 -0.96 -2.85
C ALA A 32 -4.32 -0.82 -2.25
N SER A 33 -4.24 -0.10 -1.15
CA SER A 33 -3.01 0.14 -0.39
C SER A 33 -3.24 -0.33 1.04
N TYR A 34 -2.61 -1.43 1.40
CA TYR A 34 -2.63 -1.98 2.74
C TYR A 34 -1.39 -1.50 3.49
N TRP A 35 -1.56 -1.17 4.77
CA TRP A 35 -0.48 -0.81 5.66
C TRP A 35 -0.57 -1.57 6.97
N ARG A 36 0.56 -2.11 7.39
CA ARG A 36 0.80 -2.55 8.76
C ARG A 36 1.86 -1.62 9.34
N ILE A 37 1.42 -0.64 10.10
CA ILE A 37 2.32 0.34 10.73
C ILE A 37 2.88 -0.25 12.03
N LEU A 38 4.19 -0.28 12.15
CA LEU A 38 4.91 -0.67 13.36
C LEU A 38 5.23 0.55 14.23
N PHE A 39 5.47 1.71 13.58
CA PHE A 39 5.73 2.98 14.23
C PHE A 39 5.20 4.13 13.38
N CYS A 40 4.46 5.02 14.01
CA CYS A 40 4.18 6.39 13.57
C CYS A 40 3.73 7.21 14.78
N PRO A 41 3.63 8.56 14.70
CA PRO A 41 3.20 9.41 15.84
C PRO A 41 1.80 9.08 16.40
N ALA A 42 0.92 8.47 15.59
CA ALA A 42 -0.43 8.10 16.01
C ALA A 42 -0.55 6.64 16.49
N GLY A 43 0.59 5.94 16.66
CA GLY A 43 0.67 4.57 17.15
C GLY A 43 0.67 3.51 16.04
N PRO A 44 0.89 2.24 16.40
CA PRO A 44 0.86 1.11 15.48
C PRO A 44 -0.57 0.72 15.09
N GLY A 45 -0.71 -0.07 14.02
CA GLY A 45 -2.00 -0.62 13.59
C GLY A 45 -2.00 -1.04 12.13
N HIS A 46 -3.17 -1.45 11.65
CA HIS A 46 -3.39 -1.84 10.28
C HIS A 46 -4.42 -0.92 9.62
N VAL A 47 -4.25 -0.67 8.34
CA VAL A 47 -5.25 0.04 7.54
C VAL A 47 -5.21 -0.42 6.10
N LEU A 48 -6.40 -0.56 5.50
CA LEU A 48 -6.61 -0.74 4.08
C LEU A 48 -7.35 0.49 3.52
N TYR A 49 -6.77 1.10 2.50
CA TYR A 49 -7.43 2.04 1.59
C TYR A 49 -7.76 1.29 0.32
N VAL A 50 -9.03 1.22 -0.07
CA VAL A 50 -9.47 0.46 -1.23
C VAL A 50 -10.52 1.20 -2.04
N LYS A 51 -10.35 1.17 -3.37
CA LYS A 51 -11.30 1.68 -4.36
C LYS A 51 -11.38 0.68 -5.50
N SER A 52 -12.58 0.26 -5.87
CA SER A 52 -12.85 -0.64 -7.00
C SER A 52 -14.29 -0.46 -7.46
N GLU A 53 -14.69 -1.15 -8.51
CA GLU A 53 -16.10 -1.22 -8.92
C GLU A 53 -17.00 -1.83 -7.82
N MET A 54 -16.45 -2.72 -6.98
CA MET A 54 -17.19 -3.31 -5.86
C MET A 54 -17.43 -2.34 -4.71
N THR A 55 -16.66 -1.26 -4.64
CA THR A 55 -16.92 -0.12 -3.75
C THR A 55 -17.66 1.02 -4.46
N HIS A 56 -18.28 0.72 -5.63
CA HIS A 56 -18.95 1.70 -6.50
C HIS A 56 -18.04 2.86 -6.92
N GLY A 57 -16.74 2.61 -7.06
CA GLY A 57 -15.75 3.62 -7.42
C GLY A 57 -15.44 4.63 -6.33
N HIS A 58 -15.85 4.39 -5.09
CA HIS A 58 -15.54 5.25 -3.94
C HIS A 58 -14.46 4.62 -3.07
N TRP A 59 -13.63 5.46 -2.46
CA TRP A 59 -12.68 5.02 -1.45
C TRP A 59 -13.39 4.53 -0.19
N ARG A 60 -12.93 3.41 0.34
CA ARG A 60 -13.25 2.90 1.67
C ARG A 60 -11.99 2.71 2.48
N ILE A 61 -12.08 2.92 3.79
CA ILE A 61 -10.96 2.83 4.71
C ILE A 61 -11.36 1.86 5.82
N TYR A 62 -10.59 0.80 6.00
CA TYR A 62 -10.75 -0.20 7.05
C TYR A 62 -9.53 -0.16 7.95
N SER A 63 -9.71 -0.15 9.29
CA SER A 63 -8.57 -0.07 10.22
C SER A 63 -8.93 -0.60 11.61
N ASP A 64 -7.93 -1.12 12.31
CA ASP A 64 -7.99 -1.44 13.74
C ASP A 64 -7.51 -0.28 14.64
N ASN A 65 -7.03 0.83 14.04
CA ASN A 65 -6.62 2.05 14.73
C ASN A 65 -7.02 3.30 13.93
N ILE A 66 -8.15 3.90 14.29
CA ILE A 66 -8.71 5.07 13.60
C ILE A 66 -7.76 6.26 13.61
N ALA A 67 -7.08 6.52 14.73
CA ALA A 67 -6.15 7.66 14.84
C ALA A 67 -4.96 7.50 13.88
N MET A 68 -4.39 6.29 13.81
CA MET A 68 -3.31 5.96 12.89
C MET A 68 -3.76 6.04 11.43
N ALA A 69 -4.94 5.49 11.11
CA ALA A 69 -5.49 5.55 9.75
C ALA A 69 -5.70 7.00 9.28
N ARG A 70 -6.21 7.88 10.14
CA ARG A 70 -6.38 9.32 9.83
C ARG A 70 -5.05 10.04 9.68
N TRP A 71 -4.10 9.77 10.56
CA TRP A 71 -2.76 10.33 10.45
C TRP A 71 -2.11 9.95 9.11
N LEU A 72 -2.13 8.65 8.77
CA LEU A 72 -1.56 8.15 7.53
C LEU A 72 -2.28 8.69 6.29
N GLN A 73 -3.62 8.79 6.36
CA GLN A 73 -4.44 9.40 5.31
C GLN A 73 -3.99 10.82 4.97
N GLN A 74 -3.79 11.66 6.00
CA GLN A 74 -3.44 13.07 5.84
C GLN A 74 -1.96 13.25 5.46
N THR A 75 -1.07 12.45 6.04
CA THR A 75 0.39 12.63 5.90
C THR A 75 0.92 11.98 4.61
N VAL A 76 0.47 10.78 4.28
CA VAL A 76 1.05 9.99 3.18
C VAL A 76 0.04 9.74 2.06
N GLN A 77 -1.11 9.16 2.38
CA GLN A 77 -2.04 8.69 1.35
C GLN A 77 -2.68 9.83 0.54
N GLY A 78 -3.03 10.94 1.19
CA GLY A 78 -3.55 12.13 0.50
C GLY A 78 -2.51 12.86 -0.36
N MET A 79 -1.21 12.65 -0.11
CA MET A 79 -0.14 13.10 -1.00
C MET A 79 -0.02 12.19 -2.23
N LEU A 80 -0.17 10.88 -2.06
CA LEU A 80 -0.09 9.88 -3.13
C LEU A 80 -1.36 9.86 -4.00
N ASN A 81 -2.53 10.13 -3.40
CA ASN A 81 -3.81 10.17 -4.07
C ASN A 81 -4.66 11.31 -3.52
N ALA A 82 -4.95 12.30 -4.38
CA ALA A 82 -5.65 13.53 -3.99
C ALA A 82 -7.06 13.28 -3.44
N GLU A 83 -7.77 12.25 -3.90
CA GLU A 83 -9.11 11.90 -3.41
C GLU A 83 -9.09 11.48 -1.92
N LEU A 84 -7.97 10.91 -1.45
CA LEU A 84 -7.79 10.53 -0.04
C LEU A 84 -7.52 11.73 0.89
N LYS A 85 -7.45 12.96 0.38
CA LYS A 85 -7.48 14.16 1.22
C LYS A 85 -8.84 14.40 1.87
N ASP A 86 -9.89 13.77 1.36
CA ASP A 86 -11.24 13.87 1.91
C ASP A 86 -11.34 13.12 3.25
N THR A 87 -11.35 13.86 4.33
CA THR A 87 -11.44 13.31 5.69
C THR A 87 -12.87 12.90 6.08
N THR A 88 -13.85 13.12 5.23
CA THR A 88 -15.24 12.69 5.45
C THR A 88 -15.45 11.21 5.13
N ILE A 89 -14.53 10.58 4.38
CA ILE A 89 -14.56 9.14 4.13
C ILE A 89 -14.51 8.41 5.48
N PRO A 90 -15.51 7.59 5.84
CA PRO A 90 -15.54 6.92 7.14
C PRO A 90 -14.38 5.91 7.25
N VAL A 91 -13.82 5.79 8.46
CA VAL A 91 -12.94 4.67 8.83
C VAL A 91 -13.78 3.61 9.50
N ILE A 92 -13.80 2.42 8.93
CA ILE A 92 -14.59 1.28 9.37
C ILE A 92 -13.68 0.38 10.21
N ASP A 93 -14.16 -0.01 11.38
CA ASP A 93 -13.44 -0.95 12.26
C ASP A 93 -13.32 -2.32 11.59
N ALA A 94 -12.11 -2.90 11.60
CA ALA A 94 -11.83 -4.17 10.96
C ALA A 94 -10.72 -4.96 11.68
N SER A 95 -10.77 -6.27 11.53
CA SER A 95 -9.70 -7.18 11.94
C SER A 95 -8.86 -7.58 10.74
N PHE A 96 -7.58 -7.84 11.00
CA PHE A 96 -6.57 -8.13 9.99
C PHE A 96 -5.86 -9.44 10.29
N SER A 97 -5.66 -10.25 9.27
CA SER A 97 -4.88 -11.47 9.34
C SER A 97 -4.20 -11.72 8.00
N LYS A 98 -3.21 -12.60 7.99
CA LYS A 98 -2.42 -12.91 6.81
C LYS A 98 -2.14 -14.38 6.69
N SER A 99 -1.94 -14.85 5.45
CA SER A 99 -1.61 -16.23 5.15
C SER A 99 -0.72 -16.33 3.90
N GLY A 100 -0.05 -17.46 3.75
CA GLY A 100 0.79 -17.76 2.60
C GLY A 100 2.27 -17.84 2.94
N ASP A 101 3.06 -18.08 1.90
CA ASP A 101 4.53 -18.06 1.90
C ASP A 101 4.95 -17.07 0.82
N PRO A 102 5.65 -15.98 1.18
CA PRO A 102 6.01 -14.93 0.23
C PRO A 102 6.93 -15.38 -0.91
N ARG A 103 7.41 -16.62 -0.90
CA ARG A 103 8.12 -17.22 -2.03
C ARG A 103 7.19 -17.67 -3.15
N TYR A 104 5.88 -17.87 -2.86
CA TYR A 104 4.91 -18.42 -3.80
C TYR A 104 3.68 -17.53 -3.94
N PHE A 105 3.05 -17.20 -2.81
CA PHE A 105 1.90 -16.32 -2.75
C PHE A 105 1.76 -15.71 -1.35
N TRP A 106 1.07 -14.60 -1.27
CA TRP A 106 0.76 -13.92 -0.03
C TRP A 106 -0.66 -13.40 -0.07
N THR A 107 -1.37 -13.48 1.05
CA THR A 107 -2.74 -12.97 1.16
C THR A 107 -2.88 -12.18 2.47
N GLU A 108 -3.38 -10.96 2.34
CA GLU A 108 -3.89 -10.16 3.45
C GLU A 108 -5.41 -10.31 3.50
N HIS A 109 -5.94 -10.61 4.68
CA HIS A 109 -7.36 -10.76 4.95
C HIS A 109 -7.83 -9.64 5.85
N ILE A 110 -8.89 -8.95 5.46
CA ILE A 110 -9.49 -7.85 6.20
C ILE A 110 -10.97 -8.17 6.39
N LYS A 111 -11.42 -8.22 7.65
CA LYS A 111 -12.79 -8.56 8.00
C LYS A 111 -13.44 -7.44 8.79
N ALA A 112 -14.51 -6.89 8.25
CA ALA A 112 -15.33 -5.85 8.84
C ALA A 112 -16.80 -6.30 8.91
N HIS A 113 -17.65 -5.49 9.51
CA HIS A 113 -19.09 -5.79 9.59
C HIS A 113 -19.78 -5.77 8.21
N ASP A 114 -19.25 -5.01 7.25
CA ASP A 114 -19.80 -4.81 5.91
C ASP A 114 -19.02 -5.50 4.80
N ALA A 115 -17.81 -6.04 5.10
CA ALA A 115 -16.95 -6.62 4.07
C ALA A 115 -16.04 -7.73 4.63
N ASP A 116 -15.83 -8.74 3.78
CA ASP A 116 -14.79 -9.76 3.89
C ASP A 116 -13.89 -9.61 2.66
N ILE A 117 -12.66 -9.11 2.88
CA ILE A 117 -11.74 -8.69 1.80
C ILE A 117 -10.51 -9.59 1.83
N ALA A 118 -10.09 -10.08 0.65
CA ALA A 118 -8.80 -10.73 0.50
C ALA A 118 -8.01 -10.07 -0.65
N MET A 119 -6.79 -9.68 -0.34
CA MET A 119 -5.78 -9.20 -1.28
C MET A 119 -4.74 -10.30 -1.45
N THR A 120 -4.61 -10.85 -2.64
CA THR A 120 -3.67 -11.95 -2.88
C THR A 120 -2.67 -11.55 -3.97
N TRP A 121 -1.39 -11.81 -3.71
CA TRP A 121 -0.27 -11.67 -4.65
C TRP A 121 0.31 -13.05 -4.94
N TYR A 122 0.66 -13.32 -6.18
CA TYR A 122 1.28 -14.55 -6.66
C TYR A 122 2.19 -14.27 -7.87
N ASP A 123 2.89 -15.27 -8.36
CA ASP A 123 3.94 -15.07 -9.36
C ASP A 123 4.94 -14.01 -8.89
N ILE A 124 5.52 -14.27 -7.72
CA ILE A 124 6.38 -13.36 -6.98
C ILE A 124 7.72 -13.21 -7.69
N GLY A 125 8.13 -11.98 -7.95
CA GLY A 125 9.40 -11.63 -8.59
C GLY A 125 10.53 -11.37 -7.60
N GLU A 126 11.68 -10.95 -8.15
CA GLU A 126 12.88 -10.64 -7.35
C GLU A 126 12.72 -9.32 -6.57
N PRO A 127 13.16 -9.26 -5.31
CA PRO A 127 13.11 -8.05 -4.50
C PRO A 127 13.95 -6.90 -5.09
N LEU A 128 13.45 -5.69 -4.96
CA LEU A 128 14.11 -4.45 -5.34
C LEU A 128 14.23 -3.53 -4.13
N LEU A 129 15.45 -3.11 -3.80
CA LEU A 129 15.65 -2.03 -2.82
C LEU A 129 15.46 -0.68 -3.52
N ILE A 130 14.56 0.13 -2.97
CA ILE A 130 14.31 1.49 -3.43
C ILE A 130 14.62 2.44 -2.28
N HIS A 131 15.45 3.43 -2.58
CA HIS A 131 15.77 4.50 -1.67
C HIS A 131 15.64 5.85 -2.37
N THR A 132 14.93 6.77 -1.76
CA THR A 132 14.82 8.16 -2.21
C THR A 132 14.97 9.08 -1.01
N GLU A 133 15.78 10.13 -1.17
CA GLU A 133 15.95 11.16 -0.16
C GLU A 133 14.79 12.15 -0.16
N PRO A 134 14.49 12.82 0.97
CA PRO A 134 13.53 13.92 1.00
C PRO A 134 13.97 15.06 0.08
N ASN A 135 13.01 15.72 -0.57
CA ASN A 135 13.24 16.92 -1.39
C ASN A 135 14.23 16.74 -2.57
N GLN A 136 14.44 15.50 -3.03
CA GLN A 136 15.35 15.20 -4.14
C GLN A 136 14.62 15.12 -5.49
N PRO A 137 15.25 15.64 -6.57
CA PRO A 137 14.76 15.43 -7.94
C PRO A 137 14.70 13.93 -8.31
N PRO A 138 13.83 13.53 -9.26
CA PRO A 138 12.90 14.38 -10.02
C PRO A 138 11.58 14.65 -9.31
N GLN A 139 11.28 13.97 -8.21
CA GLN A 139 9.96 13.98 -7.61
C GLN A 139 9.75 15.12 -6.60
N ASN A 140 10.83 15.66 -6.01
CA ASN A 140 10.82 16.70 -4.98
C ASN A 140 9.76 16.45 -3.88
N ARG A 141 9.61 15.18 -3.46
CA ARG A 141 8.69 14.82 -2.38
C ARG A 141 9.24 15.30 -1.05
N GLN A 142 8.37 15.79 -0.19
CA GLN A 142 8.71 16.20 1.17
C GLN A 142 9.40 15.08 1.97
N TYR A 143 9.00 13.83 1.69
CA TYR A 143 9.48 12.65 2.39
C TYR A 143 10.41 11.82 1.53
N GLY A 144 11.47 11.30 2.15
CA GLY A 144 12.27 10.20 1.63
C GLY A 144 11.62 8.86 1.95
N VAL A 145 11.92 7.85 1.16
CA VAL A 145 11.40 6.48 1.32
C VAL A 145 12.53 5.50 1.17
N CYS A 146 12.63 4.56 2.10
CA CYS A 146 13.44 3.37 1.97
C CYS A 146 12.52 2.16 2.04
N THR A 147 12.46 1.37 0.97
CA THR A 147 11.55 0.21 0.89
C THR A 147 12.15 -0.94 0.09
N VAL A 148 11.84 -2.15 0.50
CA VAL A 148 12.06 -3.36 -0.29
C VAL A 148 10.75 -3.73 -0.95
N LEU A 149 10.67 -3.54 -2.27
CA LEU A 149 9.51 -3.96 -3.07
C LEU A 149 9.76 -5.35 -3.66
N VAL A 150 8.82 -6.25 -3.44
CA VAL A 150 8.78 -7.57 -4.07
C VAL A 150 7.63 -7.54 -5.07
N PRO A 151 7.91 -7.38 -6.38
CA PRO A 151 6.87 -7.27 -7.38
C PRO A 151 6.11 -8.59 -7.53
N ALA A 152 4.81 -8.53 -7.76
CA ALA A 152 3.98 -9.69 -8.06
C ALA A 152 3.40 -9.56 -9.47
N MET A 153 3.68 -10.54 -10.33
CA MET A 153 3.18 -10.55 -11.72
C MET A 153 1.72 -10.97 -11.80
N GLY A 154 1.18 -11.55 -10.72
CA GLY A 154 -0.22 -11.86 -10.53
C GLY A 154 -0.74 -11.28 -9.21
N ALA A 155 -1.93 -10.71 -9.23
CA ALA A 155 -2.63 -10.28 -8.03
C ALA A 155 -4.15 -10.30 -8.25
N ARG A 156 -4.88 -10.40 -7.15
CA ARG A 156 -6.35 -10.31 -7.15
C ARG A 156 -6.85 -9.68 -5.86
N LEU A 157 -7.94 -8.95 -5.98
CA LEU A 157 -8.75 -8.49 -4.87
C LEU A 157 -10.08 -9.21 -4.90
N THR A 158 -10.55 -9.71 -3.75
CA THR A 158 -11.93 -10.18 -3.59
C THR A 158 -12.61 -9.42 -2.46
N ILE A 159 -13.87 -9.07 -2.64
CA ILE A 159 -14.74 -8.49 -1.61
C ILE A 159 -16.02 -9.31 -1.55
N ASN A 160 -16.32 -9.88 -0.39
CA ASN A 160 -17.49 -10.75 -0.16
C ASN A 160 -17.59 -11.90 -1.19
N GLY A 161 -16.43 -12.52 -1.49
CA GLY A 161 -16.31 -13.63 -2.43
C GLY A 161 -16.33 -13.23 -3.92
N ASN A 162 -16.59 -11.98 -4.28
CA ASN A 162 -16.56 -11.49 -5.65
C ASN A 162 -15.18 -10.95 -5.99
N GLN A 163 -14.66 -11.30 -7.17
CA GLN A 163 -13.34 -10.85 -7.60
C GLN A 163 -13.45 -9.53 -8.36
N ALA A 164 -12.57 -8.57 -8.02
CA ALA A 164 -12.40 -7.32 -8.74
C ALA A 164 -11.86 -7.57 -10.16
N ARG A 165 -12.24 -6.70 -11.09
CA ARG A 165 -11.80 -6.73 -12.49
C ARG A 165 -10.35 -6.26 -12.62
N GLY A 166 -9.74 -6.66 -13.73
CA GLY A 166 -8.40 -6.23 -14.11
C GLY A 166 -7.30 -7.17 -13.61
N THR A 167 -6.11 -6.86 -14.06
CA THR A 167 -4.87 -7.58 -13.76
C THR A 167 -3.75 -6.60 -13.45
N PRO A 168 -2.64 -7.04 -12.80
CA PRO A 168 -1.45 -6.20 -12.66
C PRO A 168 -0.91 -5.80 -14.04
N TRP A 169 -0.60 -4.53 -14.22
CA TRP A 169 0.11 -4.09 -15.40
C TRP A 169 1.60 -4.45 -15.26
N LYS A 170 2.08 -5.35 -16.11
CA LYS A 170 3.47 -5.79 -16.16
C LYS A 170 4.33 -4.74 -16.83
N ARG A 171 5.48 -4.44 -16.22
CA ARG A 171 6.42 -3.41 -16.65
C ARG A 171 7.83 -3.96 -16.59
N ASP A 172 8.75 -3.26 -17.20
CA ASP A 172 10.18 -3.40 -16.97
C ASP A 172 10.67 -2.19 -16.15
N ARG A 173 11.54 -2.46 -15.20
CA ARG A 173 12.23 -1.43 -14.44
C ARG A 173 13.73 -1.72 -14.47
N GLU A 174 14.45 -1.00 -15.32
CA GLU A 174 15.90 -1.14 -15.46
C GLU A 174 16.35 -2.59 -15.80
N GLY A 175 15.62 -3.24 -16.72
CA GLY A 175 15.87 -4.62 -17.14
C GLY A 175 15.36 -5.69 -16.18
N ARG A 176 14.56 -5.33 -15.18
CA ARG A 176 13.96 -6.26 -14.22
C ARG A 176 12.44 -6.29 -14.35
N PRO A 177 11.81 -7.49 -14.34
CA PRO A 177 10.36 -7.61 -14.32
C PRO A 177 9.78 -6.87 -13.11
N PHE A 178 8.79 -6.03 -13.37
CA PHE A 178 8.07 -5.25 -12.37
C PHE A 178 6.57 -5.21 -12.69
N SER A 179 5.73 -4.82 -11.74
CA SER A 179 4.31 -4.65 -11.98
C SER A 179 3.72 -3.52 -11.14
N THR A 180 2.44 -3.25 -11.34
CA THR A 180 1.68 -2.31 -10.52
C THR A 180 1.22 -2.90 -9.18
N CYS A 181 1.61 -4.14 -8.88
CA CYS A 181 1.32 -4.83 -7.63
C CYS A 181 2.61 -5.29 -6.97
N ALA A 182 2.78 -5.03 -5.68
CA ALA A 182 3.97 -5.42 -4.96
C ALA A 182 3.68 -5.67 -3.47
N LEU A 183 4.55 -6.49 -2.87
CA LEU A 183 4.67 -6.62 -1.44
C LEU A 183 5.82 -5.72 -0.97
N ALA A 184 5.55 -4.80 -0.07
CA ALA A 184 6.56 -3.98 0.59
C ALA A 184 6.61 -4.39 2.06
N PHE A 185 7.41 -5.42 2.38
CA PHE A 185 7.54 -5.95 3.74
C PHE A 185 8.41 -5.09 4.66
N SER A 186 9.09 -4.10 4.11
CA SER A 186 9.89 -3.15 4.87
C SER A 186 9.81 -1.81 4.18
N GLU A 187 9.12 -0.87 4.79
CA GLU A 187 8.98 0.49 4.27
C GLU A 187 9.16 1.49 5.40
N SER A 188 10.06 2.44 5.21
CA SER A 188 10.32 3.53 6.15
C SER A 188 10.26 4.86 5.43
N TRP A 189 9.62 5.83 6.06
CA TRP A 189 9.49 7.19 5.55
C TRP A 189 10.22 8.15 6.48
N THR A 190 10.96 9.08 5.88
CA THR A 190 11.77 10.06 6.59
C THR A 190 11.48 11.48 6.10
N GLU A 191 11.68 12.46 6.95
CA GLU A 191 11.70 13.88 6.58
C GLU A 191 13.06 14.50 6.90
N ALA A 192 13.44 15.56 6.18
CA ALA A 192 14.61 16.35 6.49
C ALA A 192 14.44 17.00 7.89
N ARG A 193 15.52 17.02 8.67
CA ARG A 193 15.60 17.73 9.98
C ARG A 193 15.80 19.21 9.78
#